data_eabece0be76766f85064b49f6cca3ae8
#
_entry.id   eabece0be76766f85064b49f6cca3ae8
#
_cell.length_a   1.000
_cell.length_b   1.000
_cell.length_c   1.000
_cell.angle_alpha   90.00
_cell.angle_beta   90.00
_cell.angle_gamma   90.00
#
_symmetry.space_group_name_H-M   'P 1'
#
loop_
_entity.id
_entity.type
_entity.pdbx_description
1 polymer ?
#
loop_
_entity_poly.entity_id
_entity_poly.type
_entity_poly.pdbx_seq_one_letter_code
_entity_poly.pdbx_strand_id
1 'polypeptide(L)'
;YLKFCNPDELPDYEEYKNSVNAPLTENSQLIRIEGENALYKSDSSLSPSWDNTSYITSPSDPVKLLCNTIGKDSWKKSAQTLTWEISQEEIGNGGWFRLGIKARQNQMRGFFSNRRIYVDGEVPCKELDCVEFFYDTHWNNVTPKTEKGEDIYIYLSGGKSHTITMECVTGEIGDSLRRLESSVKELNSRYRKIIMITGTS
;
A
#
# COMPACT_ATOMS: atom_id res chain seq x y z
N TYR A 1 -18.17 -8.26 -11.25
CA TYR A 1 -18.60 -8.76 -9.92
C TYR A 1 -17.95 -7.90 -8.87
N LEU A 2 -18.75 -7.18 -8.05
CA LEU A 2 -18.27 -6.49 -6.84
C LEU A 2 -18.30 -7.54 -5.72
N LYS A 3 -17.12 -8.00 -5.28
CA LYS A 3 -16.97 -8.86 -4.10
C LYS A 3 -16.75 -7.93 -2.91
N PHE A 4 -17.74 -7.82 -2.04
CA PHE A 4 -17.55 -7.19 -0.73
C PHE A 4 -16.88 -8.22 0.18
N CYS A 5 -15.60 -8.06 0.44
CA CYS A 5 -14.91 -8.84 1.47
C CYS A 5 -15.07 -8.11 2.79
N ASN A 6 -15.45 -8.84 3.84
CA ASN A 6 -15.35 -8.35 5.20
C ASN A 6 -13.86 -8.41 5.59
N PRO A 7 -13.22 -7.29 5.99
CA PRO A 7 -11.80 -7.32 6.38
C PRO A 7 -11.49 -8.26 7.55
N ASP A 8 -12.50 -8.61 8.36
CA ASP A 8 -12.35 -9.58 9.46
C ASP A 8 -12.27 -11.05 8.98
N GLU A 9 -12.46 -11.31 7.68
CA GLU A 9 -12.43 -12.65 7.07
C GLU A 9 -11.15 -12.94 6.29
N LEU A 10 -10.18 -12.01 6.27
CA LEU A 10 -8.90 -12.27 5.61
C LEU A 10 -8.09 -13.29 6.41
N PRO A 11 -7.50 -14.30 5.74
CA PRO A 11 -6.64 -15.28 6.40
C PRO A 11 -5.39 -14.57 6.98
N ASP A 12 -4.83 -15.13 8.04
CA ASP A 12 -3.50 -14.74 8.44
C ASP A 12 -2.43 -15.31 7.49
N TYR A 13 -1.18 -14.87 7.65
CA TYR A 13 -0.10 -15.31 6.74
C TYR A 13 0.14 -16.81 6.79
N GLU A 14 -0.02 -17.46 7.94
CA GLU A 14 0.15 -18.91 8.07
C GLU A 14 -0.97 -19.66 7.35
N GLU A 15 -2.21 -19.21 7.47
CA GLU A 15 -3.35 -19.76 6.73
C GLU A 15 -3.17 -19.58 5.23
N TYR A 16 -2.70 -18.41 4.81
CA TYR A 16 -2.39 -18.16 3.40
C TYR A 16 -1.32 -19.10 2.87
N LYS A 17 -0.20 -19.28 3.57
CA LYS A 17 0.85 -20.24 3.18
C LYS A 17 0.31 -21.66 3.03
N ASN A 18 -0.51 -22.08 3.96
CA ASN A 18 -1.10 -23.42 3.95
C ASN A 18 -2.14 -23.62 2.84
N SER A 19 -2.79 -22.54 2.40
CA SER A 19 -3.75 -22.60 1.28
C SER A 19 -3.08 -22.81 -0.08
N VAL A 20 -1.83 -22.41 -0.20
CA VAL A 20 -1.03 -22.57 -1.43
C VAL A 20 -0.34 -23.94 -1.40
N ASN A 21 -0.76 -24.87 -2.30
CA ASN A 21 -0.16 -26.20 -2.41
C ASN A 21 1.22 -26.21 -3.08
N ALA A 22 2.12 -25.31 -2.64
CA ALA A 22 3.48 -25.22 -3.13
C ALA A 22 4.46 -25.10 -1.96
N PRO A 23 5.57 -25.86 -1.94
CA PRO A 23 6.56 -25.73 -0.88
C PRO A 23 7.13 -24.31 -0.89
N LEU A 24 7.29 -23.72 0.30
CA LEU A 24 7.92 -22.42 0.46
C LEU A 24 9.42 -22.55 0.12
N THR A 25 9.74 -22.44 -1.14
CA THR A 25 11.10 -22.32 -1.64
C THR A 25 11.28 -20.90 -2.14
N GLU A 26 12.22 -20.18 -1.53
CA GLU A 26 12.54 -18.82 -1.97
C GLU A 26 13.03 -18.85 -3.42
N ASN A 27 12.38 -18.08 -4.28
CA ASN A 27 12.83 -17.89 -5.64
C ASN A 27 14.03 -16.93 -5.64
N SER A 28 15.17 -17.38 -6.14
CA SER A 28 16.39 -16.56 -6.24
C SER A 28 16.34 -15.51 -7.35
N GLN A 29 15.27 -15.51 -8.17
CA GLN A 29 15.10 -14.56 -9.26
C GLN A 29 14.69 -13.18 -8.71
N LEU A 30 15.44 -12.16 -9.10
CA LEU A 30 15.08 -10.77 -8.82
C LEU A 30 14.25 -10.19 -9.97
N ILE A 31 13.00 -9.88 -9.69
CA ILE A 31 12.11 -9.13 -10.60
C ILE A 31 12.12 -7.67 -10.13
N ARG A 32 12.44 -6.77 -11.03
CA ARG A 32 12.48 -5.34 -10.74
C ARG A 32 11.43 -4.60 -11.53
N ILE A 33 10.54 -3.93 -10.83
CA ILE A 33 9.49 -3.11 -11.40
C ILE A 33 9.78 -1.65 -11.04
N GLU A 34 9.89 -0.79 -12.03
CA GLU A 34 10.06 0.64 -11.79
C GLU A 34 8.71 1.25 -11.41
N GLY A 35 8.69 1.98 -10.28
CA GLY A 35 7.45 2.49 -9.71
C GLY A 35 6.69 3.45 -10.63
N GLU A 36 7.40 4.26 -11.42
CA GLU A 36 6.82 5.20 -12.39
C GLU A 36 6.11 4.51 -13.57
N ASN A 37 6.39 3.23 -13.82
CA ASN A 37 5.80 2.43 -14.90
C ASN A 37 4.50 1.74 -14.48
N ALA A 38 3.71 2.37 -13.60
CA ALA A 38 2.41 1.84 -13.23
C ALA A 38 1.50 1.68 -14.46
N LEU A 39 0.95 0.47 -14.62
CA LEU A 39 0.04 0.12 -15.70
C LEU A 39 -1.28 0.89 -15.59
N TYR A 40 -1.81 0.98 -14.37
CA TYR A 40 -3.08 1.65 -14.09
C TYR A 40 -2.96 2.57 -12.87
N LYS A 41 -3.68 3.68 -12.94
CA LYS A 41 -3.77 4.71 -11.90
C LYS A 41 -5.24 5.11 -11.72
N SER A 42 -5.75 5.07 -10.51
CA SER A 42 -7.14 5.43 -10.22
C SER A 42 -7.43 6.93 -10.30
N ASP A 43 -6.40 7.76 -10.22
CA ASP A 43 -6.52 9.22 -10.21
C ASP A 43 -5.46 9.83 -11.14
N SER A 44 -5.85 10.78 -11.97
CA SER A 44 -4.96 11.48 -12.90
C SER A 44 -3.86 12.29 -12.20
N SER A 45 -4.07 12.66 -10.94
CA SER A 45 -3.05 13.34 -10.12
C SER A 45 -1.85 12.45 -9.77
N LEU A 46 -2.00 11.12 -9.86
CA LEU A 46 -0.94 10.14 -9.65
C LEU A 46 -0.05 10.06 -10.90
N SER A 47 0.75 11.07 -11.14
CA SER A 47 1.65 11.13 -12.28
C SER A 47 3.07 10.74 -11.90
N PRO A 48 3.82 10.09 -12.82
CA PRO A 48 5.24 9.90 -12.69
C PRO A 48 5.96 11.24 -12.49
N SER A 49 7.00 11.24 -11.70
CA SER A 49 7.78 12.42 -11.40
C SER A 49 9.26 12.05 -11.24
N TRP A 50 10.09 13.05 -11.15
CA TRP A 50 11.52 12.88 -10.95
C TRP A 50 11.94 13.22 -9.51
N ASP A 51 12.93 12.49 -9.01
CA ASP A 51 13.62 12.78 -7.76
C ASP A 51 15.11 12.60 -7.98
N ASN A 52 15.87 13.67 -7.75
CA ASN A 52 17.32 13.69 -7.83
C ASN A 52 18.00 13.85 -6.45
N THR A 53 17.24 13.69 -5.39
CA THR A 53 17.76 13.84 -4.02
C THR A 53 18.63 12.66 -3.57
N SER A 54 18.62 11.57 -4.33
CA SER A 54 19.38 10.38 -4.00
C SER A 54 19.85 9.64 -5.26
N TYR A 55 21.09 9.21 -5.27
CA TYR A 55 21.64 8.31 -6.32
C TYR A 55 21.04 6.90 -6.27
N ILE A 56 20.26 6.61 -5.26
CA ILE A 56 19.62 5.30 -5.07
C ILE A 56 18.35 5.17 -5.92
N THR A 57 17.75 6.28 -6.36
CA THR A 57 16.57 6.25 -7.25
C THR A 57 16.98 5.87 -8.67
N SER A 58 16.22 4.97 -9.27
CA SER A 58 16.43 4.48 -10.64
C SER A 58 15.16 4.74 -11.47
N PRO A 59 15.31 5.06 -12.76
CA PRO A 59 16.54 5.39 -13.46
C PRO A 59 17.14 6.71 -13.00
N SER A 60 18.45 6.82 -13.06
CA SER A 60 19.19 8.03 -12.73
C SER A 60 20.11 8.41 -13.89
N ASP A 61 20.00 9.65 -14.34
CA ASP A 61 20.88 10.22 -15.37
C ASP A 61 21.41 11.57 -14.85
N PRO A 62 22.72 11.84 -14.91
CA PRO A 62 23.30 13.08 -14.42
C PRO A 62 22.90 14.31 -15.25
N VAL A 63 22.44 14.13 -16.47
CA VAL A 63 22.13 15.21 -17.43
C VAL A 63 20.64 15.32 -17.71
N LYS A 64 19.92 14.19 -17.75
CA LYS A 64 18.51 14.13 -18.11
C LYS A 64 17.63 13.99 -16.89
N LEU A 65 16.54 14.75 -16.85
CA LEU A 65 15.47 14.58 -15.87
C LEU A 65 14.60 13.40 -16.30
N LEU A 66 14.86 12.23 -15.73
CA LEU A 66 14.06 11.03 -15.94
C LEU A 66 13.03 10.89 -14.83
N CYS A 67 11.81 10.47 -15.20
CA CYS A 67 10.83 10.04 -14.21
C CYS A 67 11.36 8.76 -13.54
N ASN A 68 11.44 8.77 -12.22
CA ASN A 68 11.97 7.67 -11.42
C ASN A 68 11.19 7.49 -10.11
N THR A 69 10.06 8.15 -9.99
CA THR A 69 9.17 8.06 -8.83
C THR A 69 7.72 8.25 -9.25
N ILE A 70 6.80 7.79 -8.41
CA ILE A 70 5.37 8.03 -8.55
C ILE A 70 4.76 8.35 -7.19
N GLY A 71 3.68 9.12 -7.18
CA GLY A 71 2.91 9.46 -5.99
C GLY A 71 3.27 10.79 -5.39
N LYS A 72 4.48 10.99 -4.86
CA LYS A 72 4.88 12.21 -4.13
C LYS A 72 3.73 12.75 -3.27
N ASP A 73 3.42 14.05 -3.40
CA ASP A 73 2.37 14.72 -2.63
C ASP A 73 0.95 14.42 -3.12
N SER A 74 0.80 13.70 -4.22
CA SER A 74 -0.52 13.40 -4.82
C SER A 74 -1.12 12.09 -4.31
N TRP A 75 -0.32 11.13 -3.84
CA TRP A 75 -0.80 9.83 -3.36
C TRP A 75 -1.14 9.84 -1.88
N LYS A 76 -2.17 10.60 -1.52
CA LYS A 76 -2.58 10.87 -0.13
C LYS A 76 -4.07 10.71 0.15
N LYS A 77 -4.88 10.51 -0.89
CA LYS A 77 -6.32 10.32 -0.72
C LYS A 77 -6.63 8.84 -0.52
N SER A 78 -7.52 8.51 0.41
CA SER A 78 -8.03 7.15 0.59
C SER A 78 -8.61 6.62 -0.71
N ALA A 79 -8.45 5.33 -0.96
CA ALA A 79 -8.87 4.61 -2.15
C ALA A 79 -8.13 4.98 -3.46
N GLN A 80 -7.08 5.81 -3.42
CA GLN A 80 -6.19 5.96 -4.57
C GLN A 80 -5.35 4.70 -4.76
N THR A 81 -5.36 4.16 -5.98
CA THR A 81 -4.64 2.93 -6.33
C THR A 81 -3.63 3.13 -7.44
N LEU A 82 -2.55 2.39 -7.37
CA LEU A 82 -1.57 2.19 -8.43
C LEU A 82 -1.43 0.69 -8.67
N THR A 83 -1.42 0.28 -9.93
CA THR A 83 -1.29 -1.12 -10.33
C THR A 83 -0.10 -1.28 -11.25
N TRP A 84 0.72 -2.27 -10.97
CA TRP A 84 1.83 -2.71 -11.82
C TRP A 84 1.57 -4.11 -12.30
N GLU A 85 2.05 -4.41 -13.50
CA GLU A 85 2.02 -5.74 -14.08
C GLU A 85 3.42 -6.35 -14.04
N ILE A 86 3.46 -7.62 -13.72
CA ILE A 86 4.64 -8.49 -13.83
C ILE A 86 4.36 -9.43 -14.98
N SER A 87 5.17 -9.37 -16.03
CA SER A 87 4.96 -10.19 -17.22
C SER A 87 5.22 -11.68 -16.94
N GLN A 88 4.58 -12.53 -17.73
CA GLN A 88 4.79 -13.96 -17.68
C GLN A 88 6.28 -14.34 -17.86
N GLU A 89 7.00 -13.61 -18.71
CA GLU A 89 8.42 -13.87 -18.99
C GLU A 89 9.29 -13.58 -17.76
N GLU A 90 8.98 -12.54 -17.00
CA GLU A 90 9.68 -12.17 -15.78
C GLU A 90 9.43 -13.16 -14.64
N ILE A 91 8.23 -13.73 -14.57
CA ILE A 91 7.87 -14.70 -13.52
C ILE A 91 8.44 -16.08 -13.80
N GLY A 92 8.55 -16.46 -15.08
CA GLY A 92 9.06 -17.76 -15.49
C GLY A 92 8.21 -18.92 -14.96
N ASN A 93 8.82 -19.80 -14.16
CA ASN A 93 8.14 -20.97 -13.58
C ASN A 93 7.25 -20.65 -12.36
N GLY A 94 7.24 -19.41 -11.91
CA GLY A 94 6.53 -19.01 -10.71
C GLY A 94 7.25 -19.43 -9.41
N GLY A 95 6.57 -19.21 -8.30
CA GLY A 95 7.08 -19.55 -6.97
C GLY A 95 6.73 -18.51 -5.91
N TRP A 96 7.41 -18.59 -4.78
CA TRP A 96 7.28 -17.64 -3.70
C TRP A 96 8.24 -16.47 -3.86
N PHE A 97 7.73 -15.26 -3.83
CA PHE A 97 8.51 -14.03 -3.99
C PHE A 97 8.35 -13.16 -2.76
N ARG A 98 9.45 -12.59 -2.29
CA ARG A 98 9.45 -11.56 -1.27
C ARG A 98 9.25 -10.20 -1.92
N LEU A 99 8.28 -9.45 -1.45
CA LEU A 99 8.00 -8.11 -1.95
C LEU A 99 8.89 -7.09 -1.23
N GLY A 100 9.74 -6.41 -1.98
CA GLY A 100 10.52 -5.27 -1.52
C GLY A 100 10.04 -3.99 -2.19
N ILE A 101 9.58 -3.02 -1.40
CA ILE A 101 9.04 -1.76 -1.89
C ILE A 101 10.00 -0.64 -1.53
N LYS A 102 10.59 -0.01 -2.54
CA LYS A 102 11.41 1.17 -2.33
C LYS A 102 10.55 2.41 -2.23
N ALA A 103 10.43 2.95 -1.04
CA ALA A 103 9.56 4.06 -0.73
C ALA A 103 10.23 5.12 0.15
N ARG A 104 9.66 6.32 0.13
CA ARG A 104 10.01 7.41 1.04
C ARG A 104 8.74 8.08 1.51
N GLN A 105 8.53 8.14 2.82
CA GLN A 105 7.48 8.92 3.45
C GLN A 105 8.13 10.04 4.27
N ASN A 106 8.23 11.24 3.71
CA ASN A 106 8.86 12.39 4.33
C ASN A 106 7.87 13.51 4.70
N GLN A 107 6.57 13.20 4.65
CA GLN A 107 5.51 14.10 5.07
C GLN A 107 5.15 13.80 6.52
N MET A 108 5.03 14.83 7.35
CA MET A 108 4.57 14.74 8.73
C MET A 108 5.42 13.80 9.61
N ARG A 109 6.48 14.35 10.20
CA ARG A 109 7.33 13.62 11.15
C ARG A 109 6.52 12.98 12.28
N GLY A 110 6.81 11.71 12.58
CA GLY A 110 6.12 10.93 13.60
C GLY A 110 4.84 10.25 13.12
N PHE A 111 4.50 10.38 11.84
CA PHE A 111 3.38 9.70 11.20
C PHE A 111 3.88 8.64 10.23
N PHE A 112 2.99 7.75 9.86
CA PHE A 112 3.19 6.74 8.83
C PHE A 112 2.05 6.80 7.81
N SER A 113 2.29 6.28 6.63
CA SER A 113 1.27 6.11 5.61
C SER A 113 1.00 4.64 5.37
N ASN A 114 -0.26 4.29 5.19
CA ASN A 114 -0.71 2.92 5.04
C ASN A 114 -1.04 2.59 3.59
N ARG A 115 -0.68 1.38 3.19
CA ARG A 115 -1.03 0.84 1.88
C ARG A 115 -1.56 -0.57 2.04
N ARG A 116 -2.66 -0.85 1.37
CA ARG A 116 -3.17 -2.19 1.16
C ARG A 116 -2.58 -2.73 -0.12
N ILE A 117 -2.13 -3.97 -0.09
CA ILE A 117 -1.49 -4.62 -1.22
C ILE A 117 -2.36 -5.75 -1.72
N TYR A 118 -2.70 -5.68 -3.00
CA TYR A 118 -3.43 -6.70 -3.71
C TYR A 118 -2.49 -7.44 -4.65
N VAL A 119 -2.69 -8.72 -4.76
CA VAL A 119 -2.08 -9.59 -5.77
C VAL A 119 -3.21 -10.14 -6.62
N ASP A 120 -3.19 -9.90 -7.92
CA ASP A 120 -4.26 -10.29 -8.87
C ASP A 120 -5.67 -9.82 -8.43
N GLY A 121 -5.75 -8.68 -7.77
CA GLY A 121 -7.02 -8.09 -7.31
C GLY A 121 -7.54 -8.60 -5.96
N GLU A 122 -6.82 -9.50 -5.29
CA GLU A 122 -7.18 -10.01 -3.95
C GLU A 122 -6.08 -9.66 -2.94
N VAL A 123 -6.45 -9.43 -1.68
CA VAL A 123 -5.50 -9.27 -0.57
C VAL A 123 -5.16 -10.66 -0.05
N PRO A 124 -3.91 -11.12 -0.15
CA PRO A 124 -3.56 -12.50 0.20
C PRO A 124 -3.71 -12.84 1.67
N CYS A 125 -3.38 -11.90 2.55
CA CYS A 125 -3.43 -12.10 4.01
C CYS A 125 -3.64 -10.75 4.72
N LYS A 126 -4.01 -10.82 6.00
CA LYS A 126 -4.28 -9.64 6.85
C LYS A 126 -3.13 -8.65 6.91
N GLU A 127 -1.91 -9.14 6.94
CA GLU A 127 -0.69 -8.34 7.06
C GLU A 127 -0.45 -7.46 5.81
N LEU A 128 -1.03 -7.84 4.66
CA LEU A 128 -0.99 -7.03 3.44
C LEU A 128 -2.18 -6.05 3.32
N ASP A 129 -3.15 -6.13 4.22
CA ASP A 129 -4.28 -5.21 4.28
C ASP A 129 -3.88 -3.80 4.75
N CYS A 130 -2.83 -3.69 5.55
CA CYS A 130 -2.36 -2.43 6.09
C CYS A 130 -0.85 -2.42 6.30
N VAL A 131 -0.08 -2.22 5.24
CA VAL A 131 1.39 -2.10 5.31
C VAL A 131 1.77 -0.67 5.64
N GLU A 132 2.55 -0.49 6.70
CA GLU A 132 2.96 0.80 7.22
C GLU A 132 4.28 1.28 6.60
N PHE A 133 4.28 2.53 6.14
CA PHE A 133 5.46 3.24 5.66
C PHE A 133 5.77 4.37 6.63
N PHE A 134 6.74 4.16 7.50
CA PHE A 134 7.13 5.11 8.52
C PHE A 134 7.83 6.33 7.93
N TYR A 135 7.75 7.44 8.68
CA TYR A 135 8.44 8.66 8.31
C TYR A 135 9.96 8.45 8.22
N ASP A 136 10.51 8.74 7.04
CA ASP A 136 11.94 8.86 6.82
C ASP A 136 12.22 9.88 5.71
N THR A 137 13.29 10.62 5.85
CA THR A 137 13.77 11.56 4.83
C THR A 137 14.54 10.88 3.69
N HIS A 138 14.95 9.65 3.91
CA HIS A 138 15.69 8.83 2.95
C HIS A 138 14.78 7.81 2.25
N TRP A 139 15.23 7.34 1.10
CA TRP A 139 14.61 6.21 0.42
C TRP A 139 14.97 4.91 1.13
N ASN A 140 13.97 4.15 1.52
CA ASN A 140 14.12 2.88 2.23
C ASN A 140 13.43 1.75 1.46
N ASN A 141 13.97 0.55 1.62
CA ASN A 141 13.27 -0.66 1.21
C ASN A 141 12.38 -1.14 2.35
N VAL A 142 11.09 -1.16 2.09
CA VAL A 142 10.09 -1.68 3.01
C VAL A 142 9.67 -3.06 2.52
N THR A 143 9.82 -4.06 3.38
CA THR A 143 9.32 -5.42 3.15
C THR A 143 8.19 -5.66 4.14
N PRO A 144 6.99 -6.04 3.68
CA PRO A 144 5.91 -6.41 4.58
C PRO A 144 6.34 -7.58 5.48
N LYS A 145 5.96 -7.47 6.76
CA LYS A 145 6.33 -8.47 7.78
C LYS A 145 5.12 -8.87 8.60
N THR A 146 5.18 -10.07 9.13
CA THR A 146 4.23 -10.54 10.14
C THR A 146 4.46 -9.80 11.47
N GLU A 147 3.52 -9.89 12.41
CA GLU A 147 3.68 -9.36 13.77
C GLU A 147 4.93 -9.93 14.48
N LYS A 148 5.35 -11.13 14.11
CA LYS A 148 6.56 -11.79 14.64
C LYS A 148 7.85 -11.27 13.99
N GLY A 149 7.75 -10.40 12.98
CA GLY A 149 8.89 -9.85 12.25
C GLY A 149 9.41 -10.72 11.10
N GLU A 150 8.70 -11.78 10.73
CA GLU A 150 9.03 -12.64 9.59
C GLU A 150 8.63 -11.96 8.28
N ASP A 151 9.45 -12.10 7.23
CA ASP A 151 9.17 -11.55 5.92
C ASP A 151 7.98 -12.29 5.25
N ILE A 152 7.10 -11.53 4.62
CA ILE A 152 5.93 -12.07 3.91
C ILE A 152 6.32 -12.37 2.47
N TYR A 153 6.03 -13.60 2.05
CA TYR A 153 6.17 -14.06 0.68
C TYR A 153 4.81 -14.16 0.03
N ILE A 154 4.71 -13.74 -1.21
CA ILE A 154 3.54 -13.90 -2.07
C ILE A 154 3.80 -14.99 -3.09
N TYR A 155 2.80 -15.79 -3.40
CA TYR A 155 2.90 -16.83 -4.42
C TYR A 155 2.42 -16.30 -5.77
N LEU A 156 3.30 -16.37 -6.76
CA LEU A 156 2.99 -16.04 -8.15
C LEU A 156 3.13 -17.32 -8.98
N SER A 157 2.03 -17.74 -9.59
CA SER A 157 2.03 -18.96 -10.42
C SER A 157 2.76 -18.72 -11.74
N GLY A 158 3.50 -19.70 -12.23
CA GLY A 158 4.09 -19.62 -13.57
C GLY A 158 3.06 -19.64 -14.69
N GLY A 159 3.47 -19.18 -15.87
CA GLY A 159 2.66 -19.30 -17.08
C GLY A 159 1.59 -18.23 -17.31
N LYS A 160 1.48 -17.22 -16.45
CA LYS A 160 0.61 -16.05 -16.63
C LYS A 160 1.27 -14.78 -16.12
N SER A 161 0.78 -13.61 -16.54
CA SER A 161 1.13 -12.35 -15.91
C SER A 161 0.39 -12.17 -14.59
N HIS A 162 0.95 -11.38 -13.69
CA HIS A 162 0.36 -11.04 -12.41
C HIS A 162 0.31 -9.53 -12.22
N THR A 163 -0.61 -9.09 -11.38
CA THR A 163 -0.73 -7.67 -11.04
C THR A 163 -0.51 -7.46 -9.55
N ILE A 164 0.27 -6.42 -9.22
CA ILE A 164 0.41 -5.92 -7.87
C ILE A 164 -0.27 -4.56 -7.82
N THR A 165 -1.24 -4.40 -6.94
CA THR A 165 -1.94 -3.12 -6.75
C THR A 165 -1.71 -2.64 -5.33
N MET A 166 -1.37 -1.37 -5.18
CA MET A 166 -1.26 -0.72 -3.88
C MET A 166 -2.33 0.36 -3.76
N GLU A 167 -3.11 0.30 -2.69
CA GLU A 167 -4.17 1.24 -2.36
C GLU A 167 -3.78 2.09 -1.15
N CYS A 168 -4.07 3.39 -1.20
CA CYS A 168 -3.94 4.26 -0.04
C CYS A 168 -5.09 4.02 0.93
N VAL A 169 -4.78 3.53 2.12
CA VAL A 169 -5.75 3.26 3.19
C VAL A 169 -5.42 4.05 4.45
N THR A 170 -6.42 4.27 5.28
CA THR A 170 -6.25 5.03 6.52
C THR A 170 -5.88 4.15 7.72
N GLY A 171 -6.01 2.82 7.57
CA GLY A 171 -5.76 1.87 8.65
C GLY A 171 -6.60 2.14 9.91
N GLU A 172 -6.17 1.65 11.05
CA GLU A 172 -6.87 1.81 12.34
C GLU A 172 -7.03 3.27 12.78
N ILE A 173 -6.08 4.14 12.40
CA ILE A 173 -6.17 5.57 12.69
C ILE A 173 -7.39 6.18 12.01
N GLY A 174 -7.72 5.75 10.79
CA GLY A 174 -8.89 6.22 10.07
C GLY A 174 -10.20 5.88 10.77
N ASP A 175 -10.30 4.69 11.36
CA ASP A 175 -11.48 4.28 12.13
C ASP A 175 -11.60 5.10 13.41
N SER A 176 -10.51 5.33 14.10
CA SER A 176 -10.46 6.17 15.30
C SER A 176 -10.85 7.61 15.00
N LEU A 177 -10.39 8.17 13.88
CA LEU A 177 -10.76 9.52 13.44
C LEU A 177 -12.24 9.59 13.07
N ARG A 178 -12.82 8.61 12.38
CA ARG A 178 -14.25 8.56 12.06
C ARG A 178 -15.11 8.50 13.32
N ARG A 179 -14.70 7.70 14.32
CA ARG A 179 -15.38 7.62 15.63
C ARG A 179 -15.32 8.96 16.35
N LEU A 180 -14.16 9.61 16.37
CA LEU A 180 -13.98 10.94 16.97
C LEU A 180 -14.87 11.99 16.27
N GLU A 181 -14.85 12.02 14.94
CA GLU A 181 -15.71 12.95 14.16
C GLU A 181 -17.19 12.75 14.44
N SER A 182 -17.66 11.50 14.52
CA SER A 182 -19.02 11.16 14.89
C SER A 182 -19.39 11.67 16.29
N SER A 183 -18.50 11.45 17.26
CA SER A 183 -18.69 11.90 18.65
C SER A 183 -18.74 13.43 18.74
N VAL A 184 -17.87 14.13 18.01
CA VAL A 184 -17.88 15.61 17.95
C VAL A 184 -19.16 16.14 17.29
N LYS A 185 -19.64 15.51 16.22
CA LYS A 185 -20.92 15.87 15.59
C LYS A 185 -22.09 15.69 16.54
N GLU A 186 -22.13 14.60 17.29
CA GLU A 186 -23.17 14.35 18.29
C GLU A 186 -23.11 15.38 19.42
N LEU A 187 -21.91 15.67 19.95
CA LEU A 187 -21.72 16.68 20.98
C LEU A 187 -22.21 18.06 20.52
N ASN A 188 -21.84 18.49 19.32
CA ASN A 188 -22.29 19.75 18.74
C ASN A 188 -23.81 19.79 18.56
N SER A 189 -24.43 18.66 18.16
CA SER A 189 -25.89 18.57 18.05
C SER A 189 -26.57 18.75 19.41
N ARG A 190 -26.05 18.08 20.45
CA ARG A 190 -26.56 18.21 21.83
C ARG A 190 -26.35 19.63 22.35
N TYR A 191 -25.20 20.24 22.14
CA TYR A 191 -24.88 21.60 22.52
C TYR A 191 -25.86 22.63 21.89
N ARG A 192 -26.12 22.49 20.58
CA ARG A 192 -27.10 23.34 19.89
C ARG A 192 -28.51 23.24 20.49
N LYS A 193 -28.95 21.99 20.83
CA LYS A 193 -30.25 21.79 21.49
C LYS A 193 -30.31 22.47 22.86
N ILE A 194 -29.24 22.41 23.65
CA ILE A 194 -29.17 23.07 24.95
C ILE A 194 -29.29 24.57 24.77
N ILE A 195 -28.50 25.19 23.87
CA ILE A 195 -28.56 26.61 23.61
C ILE A 195 -29.95 27.07 23.13
N MET A 196 -30.62 26.27 22.30
CA MET A 196 -31.98 26.56 21.83
C MET A 196 -33.01 26.57 22.97
N ILE A 197 -32.78 25.81 24.04
CA ILE A 197 -33.66 25.75 25.21
C ILE A 197 -33.28 26.79 26.27
N THR A 198 -31.97 26.99 26.52
CA THR A 198 -31.48 27.86 27.60
C THR A 198 -31.22 29.32 27.17
N GLY A 199 -31.18 29.54 25.84
CA GLY A 199 -30.74 30.83 25.31
C GLY A 199 -29.20 30.98 25.39
N THR A 200 -28.68 31.92 24.63
CA THR A 200 -27.28 32.37 24.81
C THR A 200 -27.24 33.37 25.95
N SER A 201 -26.58 33.02 27.03
CA SER A 201 -26.24 33.95 28.11
C SER A 201 -25.17 34.93 27.63
#